data_8e4bad0b99fc4c414447c367143cd281
#
_entry.id   8e4bad0b99fc4c414447c367143cd281
#
_cell.length_a   1.000
_cell.length_b   1.000
_cell.length_c   1.000
_cell.angle_alpha   90.00
_cell.angle_beta   90.00
_cell.angle_gamma   90.00
#
_symmetry.space_group_name_H-M   'P 1'
#
loop_
_entity.id
_entity.type
_entity.pdbx_description
1 polymer ?
#
loop_
_entity_poly.entity_id
_entity_poly.type
_entity_poly.pdbx_seq_one_letter_code
_entity_poly.pdbx_strand_id
1 'polypeptide(L)'
;MSLGRKFKLNSGYEIPAVGLGTWRSAPHEVEDAVATALRVGYRHIDGAAVYLNEAEVGRGWKKSGVPREEIFLTSKLWNTHHHPSHVEEALDKTLKDLQTDYLDLYLIHWPISFAHTNDTFQPVDPVTKRFRLVDIPIGDTWAAMEKLVKAGKIRSIGVSNFTIEKIEELLKTAEIPPTVNQIEAHPYLLQPRLFQYLKENNILPVAYSPLGNNIFGAPRVVDHPAVIEIAKRLGKDSAGLLISWAVQRGSAAIPKSVTESRIQSNFQDFIIPDAEFEALSKLDRHQRYSYPFRWGVDVFGELGAEEAERRAEEHAAKLRESESA
;
A
#
# COMPACT_ATOMS: atom_id res chain seq x y z
N MET A 1 0.38 21.28 12.31
CA MET A 1 -0.76 20.75 11.51
C MET A 1 -0.27 20.51 10.09
N SER A 2 -0.86 19.55 9.39
CA SER A 2 -0.57 19.29 7.97
C SER A 2 -0.86 20.51 7.11
N LEU A 3 -0.15 20.63 5.97
CA LEU A 3 -0.45 21.62 4.95
C LEU A 3 -1.78 21.37 4.23
N GLY A 4 -2.45 20.23 4.51
CA GLY A 4 -3.72 19.87 3.91
C GLY A 4 -3.64 19.60 2.39
N ARG A 5 -2.45 19.24 1.89
CA ARG A 5 -2.23 18.97 0.47
C ARG A 5 -3.08 17.79 0.01
N LYS A 6 -3.56 17.88 -1.23
CA LYS A 6 -4.30 16.82 -1.92
C LYS A 6 -3.76 16.64 -3.32
N PHE A 7 -3.95 15.45 -3.87
CA PHE A 7 -3.68 15.17 -5.27
C PHE A 7 -5.00 14.88 -6.01
N LYS A 8 -5.14 15.46 -7.19
CA LYS A 8 -6.27 15.14 -8.07
C LYS A 8 -5.99 13.84 -8.82
N LEU A 9 -6.90 12.89 -8.72
CA LEU A 9 -6.86 11.63 -9.46
C LEU A 9 -7.44 11.81 -10.87
N ASN A 10 -7.06 10.93 -11.81
CA ASN A 10 -7.63 10.92 -13.16
C ASN A 10 -9.12 10.57 -13.19
N SER A 11 -9.65 9.99 -12.11
CA SER A 11 -11.09 9.78 -11.89
C SER A 11 -11.88 11.07 -11.54
N GLY A 12 -11.17 12.18 -11.30
CA GLY A 12 -11.75 13.46 -10.89
C GLY A 12 -11.86 13.67 -9.39
N TYR A 13 -11.72 12.63 -8.57
CA TYR A 13 -11.69 12.74 -7.10
C TYR A 13 -10.33 13.26 -6.59
N GLU A 14 -10.30 13.68 -5.34
CA GLU A 14 -9.08 14.14 -4.67
C GLU A 14 -8.69 13.20 -3.52
N ILE A 15 -7.41 12.82 -3.45
CA ILE A 15 -6.86 12.03 -2.36
C ILE A 15 -5.98 12.91 -1.46
N PRO A 16 -6.18 12.91 -0.13
CA PRO A 16 -5.28 13.61 0.79
C PRO A 16 -3.86 13.03 0.72
N ALA A 17 -2.87 13.91 0.67
CA ALA A 17 -1.47 13.53 0.46
C ALA A 17 -0.87 12.72 1.61
N VAL A 18 -1.37 12.89 2.84
CA VAL A 18 -0.93 12.13 4.01
C VAL A 18 -2.11 11.30 4.51
N GLY A 19 -1.94 9.97 4.51
CA GLY A 19 -2.91 9.01 5.02
C GLY A 19 -2.36 8.19 6.19
N LEU A 20 -3.24 7.52 6.94
CA LEU A 20 -2.86 6.54 7.94
C LEU A 20 -2.88 5.15 7.33
N GLY A 21 -1.72 4.45 7.30
CA GLY A 21 -1.63 3.03 7.00
C GLY A 21 -2.03 2.18 8.20
N THR A 22 -2.68 1.03 7.94
CA THR A 22 -3.19 0.12 8.99
C THR A 22 -2.49 -1.23 9.02
N TRP A 23 -1.51 -1.47 8.15
CA TRP A 23 -0.81 -2.75 8.07
C TRP A 23 -0.06 -3.11 9.37
N ARG A 24 -0.18 -4.38 9.82
CA ARG A 24 0.48 -4.91 11.02
C ARG A 24 0.17 -4.13 12.32
N SER A 25 -1.00 -3.55 12.42
CA SER A 25 -1.52 -3.15 13.72
C SER A 25 -1.95 -4.42 14.47
N ALA A 26 -1.60 -4.51 15.74
CA ALA A 26 -2.06 -5.65 16.55
C ALA A 26 -3.58 -5.57 16.74
N PRO A 27 -4.25 -6.71 17.04
CA PRO A 27 -5.66 -6.69 17.39
C PRO A 27 -5.96 -5.65 18.48
N HIS A 28 -7.07 -4.95 18.34
CA HIS A 28 -7.57 -3.91 19.27
C HIS A 28 -6.81 -2.58 19.25
N GLU A 29 -5.75 -2.42 18.44
CA GLU A 29 -5.00 -1.15 18.36
C GLU A 29 -5.49 -0.25 17.23
N VAL A 30 -5.94 -0.82 16.11
CA VAL A 30 -6.21 -0.04 14.90
C VAL A 30 -7.49 0.80 15.02
N GLU A 31 -8.48 0.35 15.78
CA GLU A 31 -9.71 1.12 16.03
C GLU A 31 -9.40 2.47 16.67
N ASP A 32 -8.61 2.49 17.73
CA ASP A 32 -8.23 3.72 18.42
C ASP A 32 -7.26 4.57 17.58
N ALA A 33 -6.34 3.94 16.86
CA ALA A 33 -5.43 4.64 15.96
C ALA A 33 -6.18 5.40 14.85
N VAL A 34 -7.18 4.75 14.21
CA VAL A 34 -8.02 5.37 13.18
C VAL A 34 -8.86 6.50 13.75
N ALA A 35 -9.51 6.28 14.92
CA ALA A 35 -10.30 7.31 15.57
C ALA A 35 -9.45 8.53 15.95
N THR A 36 -8.26 8.31 16.50
CA THR A 36 -7.29 9.36 16.83
C THR A 36 -6.84 10.12 15.59
N ALA A 37 -6.44 9.41 14.53
CA ALA A 37 -5.97 10.04 13.29
C ALA A 37 -7.06 10.97 12.69
N LEU A 38 -8.29 10.50 12.61
CA LEU A 38 -9.39 11.30 12.07
C LEU A 38 -9.70 12.53 12.93
N ARG A 39 -9.64 12.42 14.27
CA ARG A 39 -9.81 13.55 15.20
C ARG A 39 -8.68 14.58 15.09
N VAL A 40 -7.45 14.12 14.80
CA VAL A 40 -6.29 15.00 14.59
C VAL A 40 -6.34 15.74 13.25
N GLY A 41 -7.16 15.25 12.30
CA GLY A 41 -7.36 15.90 11.01
C GLY A 41 -7.03 15.08 9.78
N TYR A 42 -6.55 13.83 9.93
CA TYR A 42 -6.45 12.93 8.78
C TYR A 42 -7.81 12.77 8.10
N ARG A 43 -7.76 12.63 6.79
CA ARG A 43 -8.93 12.33 5.95
C ARG A 43 -8.66 11.22 4.93
N HIS A 44 -7.57 10.48 5.11
CA HIS A 44 -7.22 9.34 4.27
C HIS A 44 -6.79 8.18 5.17
N ILE A 45 -7.49 7.05 5.04
CA ILE A 45 -7.20 5.79 5.75
C ILE A 45 -6.94 4.72 4.69
N ASP A 46 -5.81 4.02 4.81
CA ASP A 46 -5.39 2.94 3.91
C ASP A 46 -5.41 1.59 4.63
N GLY A 47 -6.28 0.71 4.17
CA GLY A 47 -6.47 -0.66 4.63
C GLY A 47 -6.22 -1.70 3.54
N ALA A 48 -6.44 -2.95 3.88
CA ALA A 48 -6.54 -4.08 2.95
C ALA A 48 -7.19 -5.29 3.63
N ALA A 49 -7.94 -6.10 2.89
CA ALA A 49 -8.57 -7.31 3.41
C ALA A 49 -7.58 -8.26 4.09
N VAL A 50 -6.38 -8.43 3.51
CA VAL A 50 -5.33 -9.31 4.04
C VAL A 50 -4.73 -8.85 5.39
N TYR A 51 -4.98 -7.60 5.81
CA TYR A 51 -4.53 -7.11 7.12
C TYR A 51 -5.37 -7.65 8.27
N LEU A 52 -6.54 -8.23 7.97
CA LEU A 52 -7.46 -8.86 8.94
C LEU A 52 -7.97 -7.90 10.02
N ASN A 53 -7.99 -6.61 9.75
CA ASN A 53 -8.38 -5.57 10.71
C ASN A 53 -9.40 -4.56 10.16
N GLU A 54 -10.01 -4.81 8.98
CA GLU A 54 -10.98 -3.88 8.37
C GLU A 54 -12.20 -3.62 9.28
N ALA A 55 -12.66 -4.61 10.04
CA ALA A 55 -13.77 -4.42 10.98
C ALA A 55 -13.42 -3.43 12.11
N GLU A 56 -12.17 -3.43 12.57
CA GLU A 56 -11.69 -2.45 13.55
C GLU A 56 -11.52 -1.06 12.92
N VAL A 57 -11.03 -0.99 11.67
CA VAL A 57 -11.00 0.27 10.90
C VAL A 57 -12.40 0.85 10.77
N GLY A 58 -13.40 0.00 10.46
CA GLY A 58 -14.81 0.38 10.39
C GLY A 58 -15.35 0.96 11.70
N ARG A 59 -15.05 0.33 12.83
CA ARG A 59 -15.42 0.88 14.15
C ARG A 59 -14.67 2.17 14.46
N GLY A 60 -13.38 2.24 14.09
CA GLY A 60 -12.52 3.40 14.36
C GLY A 60 -13.00 4.67 13.66
N TRP A 61 -13.35 4.61 12.37
CA TRP A 61 -13.83 5.79 11.69
C TRP A 61 -15.20 6.24 12.24
N LYS A 62 -16.10 5.32 12.58
CA LYS A 62 -17.38 5.66 13.24
C LYS A 62 -17.16 6.29 14.61
N LYS A 63 -16.26 5.75 15.41
CA LYS A 63 -15.87 6.28 16.72
C LYS A 63 -15.26 7.67 16.65
N SER A 64 -14.68 8.05 15.53
CA SER A 64 -14.10 9.39 15.33
C SER A 64 -15.16 10.49 15.30
N GLY A 65 -16.37 10.18 14.84
CA GLY A 65 -17.45 11.14 14.60
C GLY A 65 -17.30 11.94 13.30
N VAL A 66 -16.26 11.66 12.49
CA VAL A 66 -16.08 12.32 11.18
C VAL A 66 -17.07 11.72 10.17
N PRO A 67 -17.81 12.56 9.39
CA PRO A 67 -18.72 12.06 8.37
C PRO A 67 -18.00 11.21 7.32
N ARG A 68 -18.66 10.13 6.82
CA ARG A 68 -18.07 9.21 5.85
C ARG A 68 -17.61 9.90 4.57
N GLU A 69 -18.35 10.86 4.10
CA GLU A 69 -18.08 11.64 2.89
C GLU A 69 -16.84 12.54 2.99
N GLU A 70 -16.37 12.83 4.18
CA GLU A 70 -15.11 13.55 4.41
C GLU A 70 -13.89 12.64 4.43
N ILE A 71 -14.08 11.32 4.48
CA ILE A 71 -13.01 10.34 4.61
C ILE A 71 -12.73 9.70 3.26
N PHE A 72 -11.48 9.75 2.80
CA PHE A 72 -10.97 8.96 1.68
C PHE A 72 -10.53 7.59 2.21
N LEU A 73 -11.30 6.56 1.91
CA LEU A 73 -11.11 5.21 2.42
C LEU A 73 -10.62 4.28 1.31
N THR A 74 -9.44 3.71 1.51
CA THR A 74 -8.79 2.78 0.58
C THR A 74 -8.80 1.37 1.15
N SER A 75 -9.11 0.39 0.31
CA SER A 75 -8.85 -1.02 0.55
C SER A 75 -8.29 -1.72 -0.70
N LYS A 76 -7.98 -3.02 -0.58
CA LYS A 76 -7.27 -3.76 -1.62
C LYS A 76 -7.83 -5.17 -1.78
N LEU A 77 -8.05 -5.55 -3.05
CA LEU A 77 -8.40 -6.90 -3.47
C LEU A 77 -7.18 -7.82 -3.29
N TRP A 78 -7.35 -8.85 -2.48
CA TRP A 78 -6.27 -9.80 -2.25
C TRP A 78 -6.15 -10.85 -3.37
N ASN A 79 -4.97 -11.40 -3.51
CA ASN A 79 -4.54 -12.32 -4.57
C ASN A 79 -5.41 -13.59 -4.72
N THR A 80 -6.12 -14.02 -3.67
CA THR A 80 -7.04 -15.17 -3.69
C THR A 80 -8.37 -14.87 -4.38
N HIS A 81 -8.67 -13.61 -4.67
CA HIS A 81 -9.96 -13.17 -5.22
C HIS A 81 -9.83 -12.49 -6.59
N HIS A 82 -8.74 -12.72 -7.32
CA HIS A 82 -8.52 -12.12 -8.64
C HIS A 82 -9.43 -12.68 -9.73
N HIS A 83 -9.95 -13.92 -9.60
CA HIS A 83 -10.88 -14.45 -10.56
C HIS A 83 -12.15 -13.57 -10.63
N PRO A 84 -12.65 -13.17 -11.81
CA PRO A 84 -13.75 -12.21 -11.96
C PRO A 84 -14.99 -12.53 -11.12
N SER A 85 -15.31 -13.82 -10.94
CA SER A 85 -16.48 -14.24 -10.13
C SER A 85 -16.34 -13.97 -8.63
N HIS A 86 -15.14 -13.68 -8.13
CA HIS A 86 -14.87 -13.49 -6.70
C HIS A 86 -14.58 -12.02 -6.32
N VAL A 87 -14.43 -11.13 -7.31
CA VAL A 87 -14.07 -9.73 -7.07
C VAL A 87 -15.16 -8.98 -6.31
N GLU A 88 -16.43 -9.17 -6.70
CA GLU A 88 -17.57 -8.52 -6.04
C GLU A 88 -17.78 -9.05 -4.63
N GLU A 89 -17.69 -10.36 -4.42
CA GLU A 89 -17.77 -10.99 -3.10
C GLU A 89 -16.73 -10.43 -2.14
N ALA A 90 -15.47 -10.30 -2.61
CA ALA A 90 -14.40 -9.72 -1.82
C ALA A 90 -14.67 -8.27 -1.43
N LEU A 91 -15.18 -7.45 -2.37
CA LEU A 91 -15.55 -6.07 -2.09
C LEU A 91 -16.72 -5.99 -1.10
N ASP A 92 -17.75 -6.79 -1.27
CA ASP A 92 -18.92 -6.77 -0.38
C ASP A 92 -18.55 -7.14 1.06
N LYS A 93 -17.62 -8.11 1.23
CA LYS A 93 -17.03 -8.40 2.54
C LYS A 93 -16.27 -7.20 3.11
N THR A 94 -15.41 -6.57 2.33
CA THR A 94 -14.66 -5.37 2.72
C THR A 94 -15.60 -4.23 3.12
N LEU A 95 -16.63 -3.94 2.33
CA LEU A 95 -17.62 -2.90 2.63
C LEU A 95 -18.38 -3.19 3.94
N LYS A 96 -18.77 -4.44 4.15
CA LYS A 96 -19.39 -4.90 5.40
C LYS A 96 -18.49 -4.69 6.60
N ASP A 97 -17.24 -5.13 6.51
CA ASP A 97 -16.26 -5.02 7.61
C ASP A 97 -15.94 -3.53 7.90
N LEU A 98 -15.76 -2.72 6.88
CA LEU A 98 -15.54 -1.28 7.00
C LEU A 98 -16.80 -0.49 7.36
N GLN A 99 -17.99 -1.12 7.37
CA GLN A 99 -19.28 -0.53 7.70
C GLN A 99 -19.62 0.69 6.83
N THR A 100 -19.44 0.58 5.53
CA THR A 100 -19.69 1.63 4.52
C THR A 100 -20.27 1.02 3.25
N ASP A 101 -20.98 1.83 2.46
CA ASP A 101 -21.63 1.38 1.22
C ASP A 101 -20.71 1.56 -0.01
N TYR A 102 -19.60 2.27 0.13
CA TYR A 102 -18.67 2.52 -0.97
C TYR A 102 -17.23 2.68 -0.48
N LEU A 103 -16.27 2.45 -1.40
CA LEU A 103 -14.87 2.83 -1.24
C LEU A 103 -14.53 4.04 -2.11
N ASP A 104 -13.60 4.87 -1.63
CA ASP A 104 -13.02 5.95 -2.44
C ASP A 104 -11.96 5.40 -3.39
N LEU A 105 -11.22 4.37 -2.97
CA LEU A 105 -10.20 3.71 -3.79
C LEU A 105 -10.13 2.21 -3.48
N TYR A 106 -10.17 1.38 -4.53
CA TYR A 106 -9.94 -0.05 -4.41
C TYR A 106 -8.81 -0.49 -5.32
N LEU A 107 -7.82 -1.18 -4.77
CA LEU A 107 -6.58 -1.56 -5.48
C LEU A 107 -6.50 -3.07 -5.70
N ILE A 108 -5.99 -3.51 -6.86
CA ILE A 108 -5.38 -4.85 -6.93
C ILE A 108 -4.11 -4.82 -6.08
N HIS A 109 -4.03 -5.67 -5.05
CA HIS A 109 -2.96 -5.58 -4.05
C HIS A 109 -1.58 -5.97 -4.61
N TRP A 110 -1.53 -7.03 -5.43
CA TRP A 110 -0.33 -7.50 -6.11
C TRP A 110 -0.67 -8.03 -7.51
N PRO A 111 0.24 -7.95 -8.48
CA PRO A 111 0.02 -8.47 -9.84
C PRO A 111 0.20 -10.00 -9.92
N ILE A 112 -0.23 -10.75 -8.92
CA ILE A 112 -0.09 -12.20 -8.78
C ILE A 112 -1.38 -12.79 -8.26
N SER A 113 -1.86 -13.87 -8.89
CA SER A 113 -3.08 -14.54 -8.49
C SER A 113 -2.79 -15.85 -7.73
N PHE A 114 -3.52 -16.05 -6.64
CA PHE A 114 -3.49 -17.28 -5.85
C PHE A 114 -4.73 -18.12 -6.10
N ALA A 115 -4.63 -19.44 -5.89
CA ALA A 115 -5.80 -20.28 -5.89
C ALA A 115 -6.85 -19.73 -4.92
N HIS A 116 -8.11 -19.65 -5.37
CA HIS A 116 -9.20 -19.13 -4.55
C HIS A 116 -9.45 -20.01 -3.34
N THR A 117 -9.72 -19.37 -2.22
CA THR A 117 -10.18 -19.98 -0.97
C THR A 117 -10.77 -18.91 -0.06
N ASN A 118 -11.85 -19.25 0.65
CA ASN A 118 -12.47 -18.39 1.66
C ASN A 118 -11.87 -18.62 3.06
N ASP A 119 -11.09 -19.68 3.25
CA ASP A 119 -10.59 -20.09 4.58
C ASP A 119 -9.29 -19.38 4.96
N THR A 120 -8.49 -18.98 3.97
CA THR A 120 -7.19 -18.34 4.22
C THR A 120 -6.78 -17.40 3.09
N PHE A 121 -6.08 -16.34 3.45
CA PHE A 121 -5.40 -15.48 2.49
C PHE A 121 -4.04 -16.03 2.00
N GLN A 122 -3.62 -17.18 2.52
CA GLN A 122 -2.35 -17.81 2.20
C GLN A 122 -2.57 -19.27 1.78
N PRO A 123 -3.04 -19.53 0.55
CA PRO A 123 -3.30 -20.86 0.06
C PRO A 123 -1.99 -21.62 -0.20
N VAL A 124 -1.49 -22.29 0.82
CA VAL A 124 -0.27 -23.08 0.79
C VAL A 124 -0.64 -24.55 0.57
N ASP A 125 0.09 -25.23 -0.30
CA ASP A 125 -0.02 -26.66 -0.47
C ASP A 125 0.44 -27.38 0.82
N PRO A 126 -0.35 -28.28 1.38
CA PRO A 126 -0.05 -28.87 2.68
C PRO A 126 1.19 -29.78 2.69
N VAL A 127 1.59 -30.32 1.54
CA VAL A 127 2.74 -31.20 1.40
C VAL A 127 4.01 -30.44 1.04
N THR A 128 3.94 -29.66 -0.03
CA THR A 128 5.11 -28.91 -0.53
C THR A 128 5.41 -27.63 0.23
N LYS A 129 4.44 -27.10 0.99
CA LYS A 129 4.49 -25.80 1.66
C LYS A 129 4.69 -24.62 0.70
N ARG A 130 4.43 -24.80 -0.58
CA ARG A 130 4.50 -23.76 -1.62
C ARG A 130 3.14 -23.09 -1.78
N PHE A 131 3.18 -21.79 -2.14
CA PHE A 131 1.96 -21.07 -2.48
C PHE A 131 1.31 -21.66 -3.73
N ARG A 132 -0.01 -21.81 -3.71
CA ARG A 132 -0.80 -22.27 -4.85
C ARG A 132 -1.11 -21.09 -5.75
N LEU A 133 -0.27 -20.91 -6.77
CA LEU A 133 -0.43 -19.87 -7.78
C LEU A 133 -1.38 -20.32 -8.89
N VAL A 134 -2.09 -19.37 -9.48
CA VAL A 134 -2.95 -19.58 -10.66
C VAL A 134 -2.68 -18.46 -11.67
N ASP A 135 -2.85 -18.77 -12.94
CA ASP A 135 -2.73 -17.78 -14.00
C ASP A 135 -4.12 -17.20 -14.30
N ILE A 136 -4.34 -15.94 -13.90
CA ILE A 136 -5.54 -15.18 -14.21
C ILE A 136 -5.07 -13.89 -14.90
N PRO A 137 -5.49 -13.64 -16.15
CA PRO A 137 -5.15 -12.41 -16.83
C PRO A 137 -5.59 -11.19 -16.01
N ILE A 138 -4.68 -10.26 -15.77
CA ILE A 138 -4.96 -9.10 -14.90
C ILE A 138 -6.10 -8.23 -15.45
N GLY A 139 -6.27 -8.20 -16.79
CA GLY A 139 -7.37 -7.52 -17.46
C GLY A 139 -8.75 -8.08 -17.09
N ASP A 140 -8.86 -9.38 -16.82
CA ASP A 140 -10.12 -10.01 -16.43
C ASP A 140 -10.53 -9.57 -15.02
N THR A 141 -9.57 -9.54 -14.09
CA THR A 141 -9.76 -8.99 -12.72
C THR A 141 -10.16 -7.52 -12.80
N TRP A 142 -9.47 -6.75 -13.65
CA TRP A 142 -9.72 -5.32 -13.83
C TRP A 142 -11.11 -5.04 -14.37
N ALA A 143 -11.54 -5.76 -15.40
CA ALA A 143 -12.88 -5.63 -15.97
C ALA A 143 -13.99 -5.90 -14.96
N ALA A 144 -13.77 -6.81 -14.00
CA ALA A 144 -14.69 -7.01 -12.89
C ALA A 144 -14.71 -5.80 -11.93
N MET A 145 -13.56 -5.19 -11.62
CA MET A 145 -13.49 -3.97 -10.80
C MET A 145 -14.15 -2.77 -11.49
N GLU A 146 -14.00 -2.61 -12.82
CA GLU A 146 -14.68 -1.57 -13.60
C GLU A 146 -16.20 -1.64 -13.50
N LYS A 147 -16.77 -2.86 -13.48
CA LYS A 147 -18.21 -3.05 -13.26
C LYS A 147 -18.66 -2.50 -11.90
N LEU A 148 -17.83 -2.67 -10.87
CA LEU A 148 -18.13 -2.18 -9.52
C LEU A 148 -18.01 -0.65 -9.41
N VAL A 149 -17.15 -0.03 -10.22
CA VAL A 149 -17.15 1.45 -10.39
C VAL A 149 -18.47 1.90 -11.05
N LYS A 150 -18.86 1.25 -12.15
CA LYS A 150 -20.13 1.54 -12.86
C LYS A 150 -21.36 1.33 -11.96
N ALA A 151 -21.29 0.38 -11.02
CA ALA A 151 -22.32 0.12 -10.01
C ALA A 151 -22.32 1.12 -8.82
N GLY A 152 -21.35 2.03 -8.75
CA GLY A 152 -21.24 3.02 -7.68
C GLY A 152 -20.71 2.51 -6.35
N LYS A 153 -20.25 1.24 -6.27
CA LYS A 153 -19.63 0.67 -5.07
C LYS A 153 -18.20 1.18 -4.84
N ILE A 154 -17.52 1.68 -5.89
CA ILE A 154 -16.16 2.18 -5.86
C ILE A 154 -16.09 3.50 -6.63
N ARG A 155 -15.43 4.52 -6.08
CA ARG A 155 -15.20 5.82 -6.76
C ARG A 155 -14.00 5.81 -7.69
N SER A 156 -12.92 5.14 -7.29
CA SER A 156 -11.67 5.05 -8.05
C SER A 156 -11.07 3.66 -7.91
N ILE A 157 -10.47 3.16 -8.99
CA ILE A 157 -9.74 1.90 -8.98
C ILE A 157 -8.27 2.12 -9.34
N GLY A 158 -7.41 1.28 -8.80
CA GLY A 158 -5.97 1.36 -9.02
C GLY A 158 -5.28 0.03 -8.76
N VAL A 159 -3.97 0.09 -8.75
CA VAL A 159 -3.11 -1.08 -8.59
C VAL A 159 -2.09 -0.85 -7.47
N SER A 160 -1.45 -1.91 -7.01
CA SER A 160 -0.36 -1.85 -6.05
C SER A 160 0.73 -2.85 -6.43
N ASN A 161 1.99 -2.43 -6.31
CA ASN A 161 3.17 -3.24 -6.64
C ASN A 161 3.30 -3.61 -8.13
N PHE A 162 2.78 -2.78 -9.02
CA PHE A 162 2.88 -2.99 -10.46
C PHE A 162 4.16 -2.35 -11.00
N THR A 163 4.87 -3.10 -11.86
CA THR A 163 5.95 -2.56 -12.70
C THR A 163 5.38 -1.82 -13.91
N ILE A 164 6.24 -1.14 -14.67
CA ILE A 164 5.83 -0.47 -15.92
C ILE A 164 5.19 -1.47 -16.88
N GLU A 165 5.82 -2.62 -17.07
CA GLU A 165 5.36 -3.68 -17.98
C GLU A 165 3.97 -4.21 -17.58
N LYS A 166 3.72 -4.35 -16.28
CA LYS A 166 2.41 -4.80 -15.78
C LYS A 166 1.32 -3.74 -15.94
N ILE A 167 1.66 -2.46 -15.84
CA ILE A 167 0.72 -1.37 -16.13
C ILE A 167 0.44 -1.33 -17.64
N GLU A 168 1.46 -1.45 -18.48
CA GLU A 168 1.29 -1.50 -19.94
C GLU A 168 0.44 -2.70 -20.39
N GLU A 169 0.62 -3.87 -19.75
CA GLU A 169 -0.22 -5.04 -19.99
C GLU A 169 -1.69 -4.74 -19.65
N LEU A 170 -1.94 -4.16 -18.48
CA LEU A 170 -3.28 -3.77 -18.03
C LEU A 170 -3.94 -2.75 -18.97
N LEU A 171 -3.20 -1.73 -19.39
CA LEU A 171 -3.72 -0.66 -20.24
C LEU A 171 -4.13 -1.11 -21.64
N LYS A 172 -3.74 -2.32 -22.09
CA LYS A 172 -4.20 -2.88 -23.38
C LYS A 172 -5.70 -3.20 -23.37
N THR A 173 -6.28 -3.46 -22.20
CA THR A 173 -7.68 -3.91 -22.07
C THR A 173 -8.52 -3.03 -21.15
N ALA A 174 -7.90 -2.16 -20.35
CA ALA A 174 -8.59 -1.31 -19.40
C ALA A 174 -9.45 -0.24 -20.11
N GLU A 175 -10.74 -0.18 -19.78
CA GLU A 175 -11.63 0.93 -20.16
C GLU A 175 -11.46 2.13 -19.22
N ILE A 176 -11.24 1.87 -17.94
CA ILE A 176 -10.95 2.87 -16.90
C ILE A 176 -9.48 2.73 -16.53
N PRO A 177 -8.63 3.75 -16.80
CA PRO A 177 -7.22 3.66 -16.43
C PRO A 177 -7.05 3.63 -14.91
N PRO A 178 -6.00 2.97 -14.38
CA PRO A 178 -5.71 2.99 -12.95
C PRO A 178 -5.45 4.43 -12.47
N THR A 179 -6.04 4.79 -11.33
CA THR A 179 -5.85 6.14 -10.75
C THR A 179 -4.59 6.24 -9.92
N VAL A 180 -4.17 5.11 -9.35
CA VAL A 180 -3.07 4.99 -8.38
C VAL A 180 -2.25 3.75 -8.69
N ASN A 181 -0.93 3.85 -8.51
CA ASN A 181 -0.07 2.70 -8.24
C ASN A 181 0.54 2.88 -6.83
N GLN A 182 0.10 2.05 -5.87
CA GLN A 182 0.63 2.08 -4.53
C GLN A 182 1.90 1.21 -4.45
N ILE A 183 3.03 1.82 -4.13
CA ILE A 183 4.35 1.17 -4.20
C ILE A 183 5.19 1.46 -2.97
N GLU A 184 6.16 0.61 -2.70
CA GLU A 184 7.23 0.95 -1.76
C GLU A 184 8.03 2.12 -2.30
N ALA A 185 8.06 3.24 -1.57
CA ALA A 185 8.86 4.39 -1.98
C ALA A 185 9.36 5.18 -0.77
N HIS A 186 10.66 5.40 -0.73
CA HIS A 186 11.41 6.12 0.31
C HIS A 186 12.81 6.47 -0.23
N PRO A 187 13.63 7.27 0.46
CA PRO A 187 14.95 7.66 -0.03
C PRO A 187 15.93 6.54 -0.39
N TYR A 188 15.74 5.31 0.09
CA TYR A 188 16.56 4.16 -0.33
C TYR A 188 16.03 3.44 -1.57
N LEU A 189 14.81 3.77 -2.03
CA LEU A 189 14.17 3.17 -3.20
C LEU A 189 13.40 4.24 -3.98
N LEU A 190 14.11 4.99 -4.82
CA LEU A 190 13.51 6.11 -5.56
C LEU A 190 12.63 5.66 -6.72
N GLN A 191 13.00 4.61 -7.44
CA GLN A 191 12.28 4.14 -8.64
C GLN A 191 12.02 5.26 -9.67
N PRO A 192 13.02 6.03 -10.13
CA PRO A 192 12.81 7.23 -10.92
C PRO A 192 12.09 6.97 -12.25
N ARG A 193 12.40 5.85 -12.92
CA ARG A 193 11.73 5.46 -14.18
C ARG A 193 10.25 5.20 -13.97
N LEU A 194 9.89 4.46 -12.90
CA LEU A 194 8.50 4.19 -12.58
C LEU A 194 7.74 5.48 -12.23
N PHE A 195 8.32 6.36 -11.41
CA PHE A 195 7.69 7.65 -11.08
C PHE A 195 7.46 8.52 -12.31
N GLN A 196 8.43 8.58 -13.22
CA GLN A 196 8.28 9.33 -14.47
C GLN A 196 7.16 8.75 -15.33
N TYR A 197 7.14 7.43 -15.50
CA TYR A 197 6.09 6.72 -16.25
C TYR A 197 4.70 6.96 -15.67
N LEU A 198 4.56 6.86 -14.35
CA LEU A 198 3.28 7.10 -13.66
C LEU A 198 2.79 8.54 -13.90
N LYS A 199 3.69 9.51 -13.79
CA LYS A 199 3.38 10.92 -14.05
C LYS A 199 2.92 11.15 -15.50
N GLU A 200 3.61 10.58 -16.48
CA GLU A 200 3.27 10.69 -17.91
C GLU A 200 1.90 10.07 -18.24
N ASN A 201 1.51 9.04 -17.51
CA ASN A 201 0.22 8.36 -17.67
C ASN A 201 -0.88 8.87 -16.70
N ASN A 202 -0.62 9.96 -15.98
CA ASN A 202 -1.56 10.55 -15.00
C ASN A 202 -2.04 9.53 -13.96
N ILE A 203 -1.13 8.66 -13.49
CA ILE A 203 -1.33 7.68 -12.41
C ILE A 203 -0.59 8.20 -11.18
N LEU A 204 -1.30 8.37 -10.06
CA LEU A 204 -0.66 8.87 -8.84
C LEU A 204 0.14 7.76 -8.13
N PRO A 205 1.43 7.96 -7.83
CA PRO A 205 2.12 7.09 -6.88
C PRO A 205 1.61 7.32 -5.46
N VAL A 206 1.41 6.23 -4.70
CA VAL A 206 1.15 6.27 -3.25
C VAL A 206 2.26 5.50 -2.55
N ALA A 207 3.03 6.16 -1.69
CA ALA A 207 4.18 5.58 -1.02
C ALA A 207 3.77 4.82 0.24
N TYR A 208 3.88 3.50 0.23
CA TYR A 208 3.87 2.71 1.46
C TYR A 208 5.29 2.53 2.01
N SER A 209 5.41 2.19 3.29
CA SER A 209 6.70 2.16 4.03
C SER A 209 7.55 3.41 3.83
N PRO A 210 7.01 4.63 3.87
CA PRO A 210 7.76 5.85 3.57
C PRO A 210 8.92 6.10 4.54
N LEU A 211 8.91 5.47 5.70
CA LEU A 211 9.94 5.55 6.75
C LEU A 211 10.97 4.40 6.65
N GLY A 212 10.84 3.51 5.68
CA GLY A 212 11.47 2.20 5.69
C GLY A 212 10.82 1.27 6.71
N ASN A 213 11.22 0.00 6.70
CA ASN A 213 10.77 -0.95 7.72
C ASN A 213 11.95 -1.87 8.14
N ASN A 214 11.81 -2.52 9.29
CA ASN A 214 12.83 -3.43 9.83
C ASN A 214 12.33 -4.88 9.95
N ILE A 215 11.28 -5.22 9.24
CA ILE A 215 10.63 -6.55 9.34
C ILE A 215 11.59 -7.68 8.98
N PHE A 216 12.51 -7.40 8.06
CA PHE A 216 13.52 -8.35 7.60
C PHE A 216 14.94 -8.02 8.14
N GLY A 217 15.02 -7.27 9.25
CA GLY A 217 16.29 -6.96 9.92
C GLY A 217 17.11 -5.83 9.30
N ALA A 218 16.68 -5.23 8.19
CA ALA A 218 17.39 -4.12 7.57
C ALA A 218 17.17 -2.81 8.35
N PRO A 219 18.18 -1.93 8.46
CA PRO A 219 18.04 -0.61 9.09
C PRO A 219 17.02 0.25 8.35
N ARG A 220 16.11 0.89 9.10
CA ARG A 220 15.09 1.75 8.51
C ARG A 220 15.68 3.06 8.01
N VAL A 221 15.05 3.64 6.99
CA VAL A 221 15.44 4.96 6.45
C VAL A 221 15.35 6.06 7.51
N VAL A 222 14.32 6.01 8.35
CA VAL A 222 14.07 7.01 9.40
C VAL A 222 15.20 7.08 10.44
N ASP A 223 15.99 6.01 10.58
CA ASP A 223 17.11 5.92 11.52
C ASP A 223 18.46 6.28 10.85
N HIS A 224 18.47 6.66 9.57
CA HIS A 224 19.71 7.02 8.88
C HIS A 224 20.31 8.30 9.46
N PRO A 225 21.64 8.35 9.76
CA PRO A 225 22.28 9.52 10.37
C PRO A 225 22.03 10.84 9.62
N ALA A 226 22.10 10.84 8.28
CA ALA A 226 21.83 12.04 7.49
C ALA A 226 20.37 12.49 7.60
N VAL A 227 19.39 11.57 7.70
CA VAL A 227 17.97 11.91 7.91
C VAL A 227 17.79 12.56 9.26
N ILE A 228 18.38 11.99 10.31
CA ILE A 228 18.33 12.54 11.67
C ILE A 228 18.98 13.94 11.74
N GLU A 229 20.14 14.10 11.12
CA GLU A 229 20.86 15.38 11.10
C GLU A 229 20.06 16.47 10.36
N ILE A 230 19.53 16.16 9.17
CA ILE A 230 18.69 17.09 8.39
C ILE A 230 17.45 17.48 9.19
N ALA A 231 16.75 16.50 9.77
CA ALA A 231 15.56 16.75 10.57
C ALA A 231 15.87 17.67 11.76
N LYS A 232 16.95 17.39 12.51
CA LYS A 232 17.41 18.22 13.63
C LYS A 232 17.72 19.65 13.19
N ARG A 233 18.44 19.84 12.08
CA ARG A 233 18.78 21.16 11.53
C ARG A 233 17.53 21.96 11.16
N LEU A 234 16.49 21.29 10.65
CA LEU A 234 15.22 21.92 10.30
C LEU A 234 14.26 22.07 11.49
N GLY A 235 14.62 21.61 12.69
CA GLY A 235 13.73 21.61 13.86
C GLY A 235 12.50 20.72 13.70
N LYS A 236 12.65 19.60 12.96
CA LYS A 236 11.61 18.61 12.65
C LYS A 236 12.00 17.22 13.15
N ASP A 237 11.03 16.31 13.20
CA ASP A 237 11.33 14.89 13.42
C ASP A 237 11.63 14.18 12.08
N SER A 238 12.36 13.06 12.16
CA SER A 238 12.79 12.29 10.97
C SER A 238 11.61 11.70 10.20
N ALA A 239 10.52 11.32 10.88
CA ALA A 239 9.35 10.75 10.22
C ALA A 239 8.60 11.84 9.45
N GLY A 240 8.37 13.01 10.06
CA GLY A 240 7.77 14.16 9.39
C GLY A 240 8.59 14.63 8.19
N LEU A 241 9.93 14.58 8.27
CA LEU A 241 10.82 14.89 7.15
C LEU A 241 10.62 13.92 5.98
N LEU A 242 10.60 12.62 6.22
CA LEU A 242 10.43 11.60 5.17
C LEU A 242 9.03 11.62 4.54
N ILE A 243 7.99 11.84 5.34
CA ILE A 243 6.62 12.02 4.84
C ILE A 243 6.55 13.26 3.95
N SER A 244 7.12 14.38 4.41
CA SER A 244 7.18 15.63 3.63
C SER A 244 7.93 15.45 2.31
N TRP A 245 9.05 14.69 2.34
CA TRP A 245 9.82 14.36 1.14
C TRP A 245 8.99 13.56 0.13
N ALA A 246 8.27 12.52 0.57
CA ALA A 246 7.41 11.73 -0.32
C ALA A 246 6.32 12.61 -0.97
N VAL A 247 5.66 13.46 -0.18
CA VAL A 247 4.61 14.34 -0.69
C VAL A 247 5.18 15.43 -1.62
N GLN A 248 6.33 16.01 -1.30
CA GLN A 248 6.98 17.02 -2.16
C GLN A 248 7.48 16.43 -3.47
N ARG A 249 7.82 15.14 -3.49
CA ARG A 249 8.19 14.39 -4.68
C ARG A 249 7.00 14.11 -5.61
N GLY A 250 5.77 14.33 -5.16
CA GLY A 250 4.55 14.12 -5.95
C GLY A 250 3.86 12.77 -5.70
N SER A 251 4.08 12.14 -4.55
CA SER A 251 3.32 10.95 -4.12
C SER A 251 2.48 11.24 -2.87
N ALA A 252 1.36 10.57 -2.70
CA ALA A 252 0.77 10.47 -1.38
C ALA A 252 1.62 9.52 -0.50
N ALA A 253 1.55 9.66 0.82
CA ALA A 253 2.29 8.85 1.77
C ALA A 253 1.37 8.30 2.86
N ILE A 254 1.53 7.00 3.18
CA ILE A 254 0.68 6.28 4.14
C ILE A 254 1.52 5.66 5.28
N PRO A 255 2.16 6.48 6.13
CA PRO A 255 2.86 5.98 7.30
C PRO A 255 1.90 5.25 8.25
N LYS A 256 2.37 4.17 8.87
CA LYS A 256 1.62 3.41 9.89
C LYS A 256 2.07 3.81 11.29
N SER A 257 1.12 4.10 12.16
CA SER A 257 1.36 4.19 13.60
C SER A 257 0.10 3.83 14.38
N VAL A 258 0.29 3.28 15.59
CA VAL A 258 -0.76 3.12 16.61
C VAL A 258 -0.48 3.98 17.84
N THR A 259 0.65 4.67 17.87
CA THR A 259 1.05 5.57 18.97
C THR A 259 0.49 6.97 18.70
N GLU A 260 -0.36 7.48 19.58
CA GLU A 260 -1.04 8.77 19.41
C GLU A 260 -0.07 9.92 19.08
N SER A 261 1.02 10.08 19.83
CA SER A 261 1.99 11.14 19.59
C SER A 261 2.65 11.05 18.21
N ARG A 262 2.90 9.83 17.70
CA ARG A 262 3.43 9.63 16.35
C ARG A 262 2.37 9.86 15.27
N ILE A 263 1.09 9.49 15.52
CA ILE A 263 -0.01 9.83 14.60
C ILE A 263 -0.09 11.34 14.44
N GLN A 264 -0.01 12.09 15.56
CA GLN A 264 -0.02 13.55 15.53
C GLN A 264 1.21 14.14 14.82
N SER A 265 2.42 13.66 15.08
CA SER A 265 3.64 14.19 14.47
C SER A 265 3.75 13.82 12.99
N ASN A 266 3.33 12.62 12.58
CA ASN A 266 3.30 12.20 11.18
C ASN A 266 2.34 13.05 10.31
N PHE A 267 1.36 13.72 10.94
CA PHE A 267 0.42 14.62 10.27
C PHE A 267 0.86 16.09 10.34
N GLN A 268 2.16 16.33 10.16
CA GLN A 268 2.75 17.67 10.19
C GLN A 268 3.72 17.85 9.02
N ASP A 269 3.25 17.55 7.81
CA ASP A 269 4.04 17.72 6.61
C ASP A 269 4.36 19.22 6.35
N PHE A 270 5.52 19.49 5.76
CA PHE A 270 6.04 20.82 5.50
C PHE A 270 6.78 20.87 4.16
N ILE A 271 7.16 22.05 3.72
CA ILE A 271 8.00 22.24 2.53
C ILE A 271 9.46 22.10 2.96
N ILE A 272 10.17 21.15 2.36
CA ILE A 272 11.59 20.90 2.56
C ILE A 272 12.37 21.84 1.64
N PRO A 273 13.40 22.55 2.12
CA PRO A 273 14.28 23.32 1.25
C PRO A 273 14.98 22.43 0.21
N ASP A 274 15.25 22.98 -0.98
CA ASP A 274 15.72 22.19 -2.13
C ASP A 274 17.01 21.42 -1.86
N ALA A 275 17.96 22.00 -1.14
CA ALA A 275 19.23 21.35 -0.80
C ALA A 275 19.04 20.10 0.08
N GLU A 276 18.14 20.15 1.06
CA GLU A 276 17.79 19.03 1.94
C GLU A 276 16.98 17.98 1.20
N PHE A 277 16.06 18.40 0.32
CA PHE A 277 15.29 17.48 -0.53
C PHE A 277 16.21 16.67 -1.46
N GLU A 278 17.17 17.36 -2.11
CA GLU A 278 18.18 16.69 -2.94
C GLU A 278 19.10 15.77 -2.12
N ALA A 279 19.52 16.19 -0.91
CA ALA A 279 20.36 15.38 -0.05
C ALA A 279 19.68 14.07 0.34
N LEU A 280 18.37 14.10 0.65
CA LEU A 280 17.58 12.89 0.89
C LEU A 280 17.47 12.02 -0.35
N SER A 281 17.28 12.61 -1.52
CA SER A 281 17.16 11.90 -2.79
C SER A 281 18.48 11.22 -3.22
N LYS A 282 19.63 11.67 -2.72
CA LYS A 282 20.95 11.03 -2.95
C LYS A 282 21.18 9.78 -2.09
N LEU A 283 20.27 9.44 -1.19
CA LEU A 283 20.37 8.24 -0.35
C LEU A 283 19.92 6.94 -1.07
N ASP A 284 19.56 7.01 -2.34
CA ASP A 284 19.09 5.86 -3.11
C ASP A 284 20.15 4.73 -3.14
N ARG A 285 19.65 3.53 -2.88
CA ARG A 285 20.49 2.28 -2.86
C ARG A 285 19.81 1.17 -3.64
N HIS A 286 18.68 1.45 -4.28
CA HIS A 286 17.80 0.45 -4.87
C HIS A 286 17.40 -0.64 -3.85
N GLN A 287 17.25 -0.25 -2.57
CA GLN A 287 16.93 -1.17 -1.48
C GLN A 287 15.44 -1.28 -1.25
N ARG A 288 14.87 -2.43 -1.64
CA ARG A 288 13.48 -2.80 -1.35
C ARG A 288 13.41 -3.60 -0.06
N TYR A 289 12.50 -3.23 0.83
CA TYR A 289 12.21 -3.97 2.07
C TYR A 289 11.12 -5.02 1.86
N SER A 290 10.08 -4.69 1.10
CA SER A 290 8.90 -5.53 0.92
C SER A 290 9.01 -6.37 -0.34
N TYR A 291 9.69 -7.51 -0.23
CA TYR A 291 9.84 -8.47 -1.32
C TYR A 291 9.12 -9.79 -0.97
N PRO A 292 8.22 -10.32 -1.81
CA PRO A 292 7.44 -11.51 -1.51
C PRO A 292 8.21 -12.82 -1.81
N PHE A 293 9.37 -13.02 -1.19
CA PHE A 293 10.29 -14.13 -1.45
C PHE A 293 9.66 -15.52 -1.46
N ARG A 294 8.63 -15.73 -0.65
CA ARG A 294 8.00 -17.05 -0.47
C ARG A 294 7.05 -17.46 -1.60
N TRP A 295 6.75 -16.55 -2.55
CA TRP A 295 5.81 -16.86 -3.62
C TRP A 295 6.43 -17.55 -4.83
N GLY A 296 7.77 -17.55 -4.97
CA GLY A 296 8.47 -18.16 -6.09
C GLY A 296 8.36 -17.39 -7.39
N VAL A 297 8.01 -16.11 -7.30
CA VAL A 297 7.86 -15.21 -8.47
C VAL A 297 8.68 -13.95 -8.25
N ASP A 298 9.44 -13.55 -9.26
CA ASP A 298 10.10 -12.26 -9.30
C ASP A 298 9.11 -11.16 -9.75
N VAL A 299 8.39 -10.60 -8.78
CA VAL A 299 7.31 -9.61 -9.04
C VAL A 299 7.86 -8.34 -9.67
N PHE A 300 9.11 -7.97 -9.36
CA PHE A 300 9.69 -6.68 -9.73
C PHE A 300 10.76 -6.78 -10.83
N GLY A 301 11.13 -8.01 -11.25
CA GLY A 301 12.22 -8.21 -12.20
C GLY A 301 13.61 -7.90 -11.64
N GLU A 302 13.77 -7.92 -10.30
CA GLU A 302 15.00 -7.51 -9.60
C GLU A 302 15.92 -8.69 -9.22
N LEU A 303 15.38 -9.92 -9.17
CA LEU A 303 16.11 -11.11 -8.72
C LEU A 303 16.37 -12.12 -9.83
N GLY A 304 15.49 -12.21 -10.81
CA GLY A 304 15.43 -13.31 -11.76
C GLY A 304 14.64 -14.52 -11.24
N ALA A 305 14.06 -15.29 -12.17
CA ALA A 305 13.13 -16.38 -11.86
C ALA A 305 13.77 -17.50 -11.01
N GLU A 306 15.02 -17.89 -11.31
CA GLU A 306 15.73 -18.94 -10.59
C GLU A 306 15.96 -18.59 -9.12
N GLU A 307 16.38 -17.35 -8.84
CA GLU A 307 16.61 -16.89 -7.47
C GLU A 307 15.30 -16.75 -6.68
N ALA A 308 14.24 -16.26 -7.32
CA ALA A 308 12.92 -16.19 -6.71
C ALA A 308 12.42 -17.60 -6.32
N GLU A 309 12.55 -18.57 -7.21
CA GLU A 309 12.20 -19.96 -6.98
C GLU A 309 13.02 -20.60 -5.85
N ARG A 310 14.36 -20.41 -5.88
CA ARG A 310 15.27 -20.91 -4.85
C ARG A 310 14.88 -20.42 -3.45
N ARG A 311 14.59 -19.11 -3.30
CA ARG A 311 14.20 -18.52 -2.01
C ARG A 311 12.87 -19.04 -1.51
N ALA A 312 11.91 -19.25 -2.41
CA ALA A 312 10.63 -19.84 -2.04
C ALA A 312 10.77 -21.30 -1.58
N GLU A 313 11.62 -22.09 -2.24
CA GLU A 313 11.90 -23.46 -1.83
C GLU A 313 12.62 -23.52 -0.48
N GLU A 314 13.61 -22.66 -0.23
CA GLU A 314 14.26 -22.55 1.08
C GLU A 314 13.27 -22.23 2.20
N HIS A 315 12.31 -21.33 1.93
CA HIS A 315 11.24 -21.02 2.88
C HIS A 315 10.34 -22.23 3.13
N ALA A 316 9.92 -22.91 2.08
CA ALA A 316 9.07 -24.10 2.16
C ALA A 316 9.76 -25.26 2.90
N ALA A 317 11.06 -25.48 2.64
CA ALA A 317 11.86 -26.50 3.33
C ALA A 317 11.89 -26.24 4.85
N LYS A 318 12.14 -25.00 5.28
CA LYS A 318 12.12 -24.64 6.71
C LYS A 318 10.76 -24.93 7.38
N LEU A 319 9.66 -24.69 6.66
CA LEU A 319 8.32 -24.98 7.17
C LEU A 319 8.10 -26.49 7.33
N ARG A 320 8.52 -27.31 6.36
CA ARG A 320 8.43 -28.79 6.44
C ARG A 320 9.26 -29.35 7.60
N GLU A 321 10.47 -28.82 7.80
CA GLU A 321 11.35 -29.19 8.92
C GLU A 321 10.71 -28.85 10.28
N SER A 322 10.11 -27.67 10.41
CA SER A 322 9.49 -27.23 11.67
C SER A 322 8.23 -28.02 12.07
N GLU A 323 7.53 -28.64 11.10
CA GLU A 323 6.37 -29.48 11.37
C GLU A 323 6.73 -30.96 11.66
N SER A 324 7.96 -31.36 11.30
CA SER A 324 8.47 -32.71 11.53
C SER A 324 9.21 -32.87 12.87
N ALA A 325 9.49 -31.76 13.54
CA ALA A 325 10.17 -31.67 14.82
C ALA A 325 9.19 -31.57 16.00
#